data_9189d3c19f213442e748425195c3da4e
#
_entry.id   9189d3c19f213442e748425195c3da4e
#
_cell.length_a   1.000
_cell.length_b   1.000
_cell.length_c   1.000
_cell.angle_alpha   90.00
_cell.angle_beta   90.00
_cell.angle_gamma   90.00
#
_symmetry.space_group_name_H-M   'P 1'
#
loop_
_entity.id
_entity.type
_entity.pdbx_description
1 polymer ?
#
loop_
_entity_poly.entity_id
_entity_poly.type
_entity_poly.pdbx_seq_one_letter_code
_entity_poly.pdbx_strand_id
1 'polypeptide(L)'
;MPEFNPTEFNSNIEQNPLRKYFRQPKVYITLPSKGKFYAPDAINIPEGEEYPVYAMTAKDELTMKTPDALLNGAATVEIVKSCVPSIINPWAMPSIDLDAILIAIRIATYGETMEVETKTPITGEDRTFSVDLRQLLNKLVVNEYVSAFTTSDMTINVRPLTYREFTDASLKTLCFL
;
A
#
# COMPACT_ATOMS: atom_id res chain seq x y z
N MET A 1 -7.24 -41.84 17.71
CA MET A 1 -7.11 -40.67 16.79
C MET A 1 -5.68 -40.16 16.96
N PRO A 2 -4.88 -40.01 15.91
CA PRO A 2 -3.56 -39.40 16.07
C PRO A 2 -3.71 -37.97 16.53
N GLU A 3 -2.96 -37.58 17.58
CA GLU A 3 -2.92 -36.21 18.07
C GLU A 3 -2.29 -35.30 17.02
N PHE A 4 -2.96 -34.20 16.70
CA PHE A 4 -2.44 -33.16 15.82
C PHE A 4 -1.27 -32.45 16.50
N ASN A 5 -0.05 -32.64 15.99
CA ASN A 5 1.15 -31.98 16.50
C ASN A 5 1.49 -30.77 15.61
N PRO A 6 1.24 -29.52 16.06
CA PRO A 6 1.47 -28.32 15.25
C PRO A 6 2.95 -28.09 14.91
N THR A 7 3.87 -28.66 15.67
CA THR A 7 5.32 -28.53 15.42
C THR A 7 5.78 -29.35 14.21
N GLU A 8 5.18 -30.52 13.97
CA GLU A 8 5.49 -31.35 12.80
C GLU A 8 4.91 -30.75 11.50
N PHE A 9 3.79 -30.03 11.61
CA PHE A 9 3.20 -29.36 10.44
C PHE A 9 4.09 -28.20 9.95
N ASN A 10 4.65 -27.41 10.88
CA ASN A 10 5.55 -26.29 10.52
C ASN A 10 6.87 -26.78 9.92
N SER A 11 7.46 -27.87 10.42
CA SER A 11 8.71 -28.42 9.85
C SER A 11 8.55 -28.94 8.43
N ASN A 12 7.37 -29.48 8.08
CA ASN A 12 7.06 -29.92 6.72
C ASN A 12 6.88 -28.76 5.72
N ILE A 13 6.44 -27.58 6.18
CA ILE A 13 6.33 -26.39 5.33
C ILE A 13 7.72 -25.85 4.96
N GLU A 14 8.69 -25.89 5.86
CA GLU A 14 10.05 -25.42 5.60
C GLU A 14 10.81 -26.30 4.61
N GLN A 15 10.51 -27.60 4.55
CA GLN A 15 11.16 -28.57 3.67
C GLN A 15 10.46 -28.77 2.30
N ASN A 16 9.38 -28.05 2.03
CA ASN A 16 8.66 -28.19 0.77
C ASN A 16 9.52 -27.71 -0.42
N PRO A 17 9.93 -28.61 -1.36
CA PRO A 17 10.77 -28.24 -2.49
C PRO A 17 10.10 -27.27 -3.46
N LEU A 18 8.77 -27.12 -3.40
CA LEU A 18 8.01 -26.16 -4.18
C LEU A 18 8.07 -24.73 -3.64
N ARG A 19 8.59 -24.53 -2.41
CA ARG A 19 8.69 -23.20 -1.80
C ARG A 19 9.40 -22.16 -2.68
N LYS A 20 10.41 -22.57 -3.43
CA LYS A 20 11.14 -21.73 -4.37
C LYS A 20 10.28 -21.17 -5.53
N TYR A 21 9.15 -21.81 -5.81
CA TYR A 21 8.20 -21.36 -6.85
C TYR A 21 7.08 -20.48 -6.30
N PHE A 22 6.92 -20.43 -4.97
CA PHE A 22 5.98 -19.49 -4.37
C PHE A 22 6.55 -18.08 -4.36
N ARG A 23 5.69 -17.11 -4.65
CA ARG A 23 6.01 -15.70 -4.58
C ARG A 23 6.45 -15.35 -3.15
N GLN A 24 7.62 -14.75 -2.98
CA GLN A 24 8.17 -14.34 -1.69
C GLN A 24 7.98 -12.83 -1.49
N PRO A 25 7.66 -12.38 -0.27
CA PRO A 25 7.64 -10.96 0.03
C PRO A 25 9.04 -10.36 -0.16
N LYS A 26 9.10 -9.15 -0.71
CA LYS A 26 10.35 -8.43 -0.97
C LYS A 26 10.60 -7.32 0.05
N VAL A 27 9.53 -6.76 0.59
CA VAL A 27 9.57 -5.65 1.54
C VAL A 27 8.54 -5.93 2.63
N TYR A 28 8.84 -5.49 3.85
CA TYR A 28 7.90 -5.45 4.96
C TYR A 28 7.71 -3.98 5.34
N ILE A 29 6.48 -3.58 5.59
CA ILE A 29 6.12 -2.20 5.93
C ILE A 29 5.16 -2.14 7.12
N THR A 30 5.26 -1.08 7.89
CA THR A 30 4.20 -0.63 8.80
C THR A 30 3.30 0.38 8.07
N LEU A 31 2.00 0.34 8.35
CA LEU A 31 1.06 1.28 7.75
C LEU A 31 1.01 2.58 8.57
N PRO A 32 0.87 3.77 7.93
CA PRO A 32 0.66 5.04 8.63
C PRO A 32 -0.54 5.02 9.59
N SER A 33 -1.63 4.33 9.22
CA SER A 33 -2.80 4.15 10.07
C SER A 33 -2.60 3.18 11.24
N LYS A 34 -1.51 2.38 11.23
CA LYS A 34 -1.28 1.25 12.14
C LYS A 34 -2.46 0.25 12.16
N GLY A 35 -3.08 0.03 11.01
CA GLY A 35 -4.26 -0.84 10.88
C GLY A 35 -5.57 -0.26 11.43
N LYS A 36 -5.56 0.99 11.89
CA LYS A 36 -6.76 1.71 12.34
C LYS A 36 -7.60 2.19 11.14
N PHE A 37 -8.87 2.49 11.38
CA PHE A 37 -9.81 3.04 10.38
C PHE A 37 -10.23 2.09 9.26
N TYR A 38 -9.80 0.83 9.29
CA TYR A 38 -10.34 -0.19 8.39
C TYR A 38 -11.71 -0.66 8.87
N ALA A 39 -12.57 -1.01 7.92
CA ALA A 39 -13.79 -1.74 8.25
C ALA A 39 -13.44 -3.13 8.84
N PRO A 40 -14.30 -3.71 9.68
CA PRO A 40 -14.15 -5.09 10.12
C PRO A 40 -13.92 -6.01 8.91
N ASP A 41 -13.02 -6.98 9.02
CA ASP A 41 -12.66 -7.95 7.98
C ASP A 41 -12.03 -7.36 6.70
N ALA A 42 -11.71 -6.05 6.67
CA ALA A 42 -11.06 -5.43 5.51
C ALA A 42 -9.53 -5.60 5.50
N ILE A 43 -8.95 -5.95 6.63
CA ILE A 43 -7.50 -6.14 6.80
C ILE A 43 -7.22 -7.27 7.80
N ASN A 44 -6.20 -8.07 7.51
CA ASN A 44 -5.58 -9.00 8.44
C ASN A 44 -4.33 -8.34 9.02
N ILE A 45 -4.33 -8.05 10.32
CA ILE A 45 -3.19 -7.44 11.01
C ILE A 45 -2.21 -8.56 11.39
N PRO A 46 -0.98 -8.59 10.82
CA PRO A 46 0.02 -9.59 11.19
C PRO A 46 0.54 -9.37 12.61
N GLU A 47 1.07 -10.42 13.24
CA GLU A 47 1.82 -10.28 14.47
C GLU A 47 3.04 -9.37 14.23
N GLY A 48 3.19 -8.31 15.02
CA GLY A 48 4.26 -7.31 14.88
C GLY A 48 3.93 -6.14 13.93
N GLU A 49 2.71 -6.06 13.40
CA GLU A 49 2.23 -4.94 12.56
C GLU A 49 3.08 -4.67 11.30
N GLU A 50 3.86 -5.66 10.86
CA GLU A 50 4.64 -5.60 9.62
C GLU A 50 3.91 -6.36 8.49
N TYR A 51 3.54 -5.63 7.46
CA TYR A 51 2.78 -6.16 6.32
C TYR A 51 3.73 -6.62 5.21
N PRO A 52 3.65 -7.89 4.78
CA PRO A 52 4.44 -8.39 3.67
C PRO A 52 3.97 -7.79 2.34
N VAL A 53 4.91 -7.25 1.57
CA VAL A 53 4.68 -6.68 0.25
C VAL A 53 5.43 -7.48 -0.81
N TYR A 54 4.70 -7.86 -1.84
CA TYR A 54 5.17 -8.66 -2.97
C TYR A 54 5.39 -7.78 -4.20
N ALA A 55 6.39 -8.14 -5.01
CA ALA A 55 6.60 -7.48 -6.29
C ALA A 55 5.39 -7.68 -7.22
N MET A 56 5.08 -6.74 -8.10
CA MET A 56 4.05 -6.89 -9.13
C MET A 56 4.35 -8.07 -10.06
N THR A 57 3.31 -8.73 -10.53
CA THR A 57 3.38 -9.71 -11.61
C THR A 57 3.22 -9.01 -12.96
N ALA A 58 3.57 -9.69 -14.05
CA ALA A 58 3.31 -9.18 -15.41
C ALA A 58 1.82 -8.84 -15.64
N LYS A 59 0.89 -9.58 -15.01
CA LYS A 59 -0.53 -9.29 -15.04
C LYS A 59 -0.82 -7.94 -14.36
N ASP A 60 -0.25 -7.70 -13.19
CA ASP A 60 -0.44 -6.45 -12.44
C ASP A 60 0.08 -5.24 -13.24
N GLU A 61 1.24 -5.39 -13.90
CA GLU A 61 1.79 -4.36 -14.78
C GLU A 61 0.90 -4.05 -16.00
N LEU A 62 0.28 -5.08 -16.58
CA LEU A 62 -0.68 -4.88 -17.67
C LEU A 62 -1.95 -4.17 -17.18
N THR A 63 -2.42 -4.49 -15.98
CA THR A 63 -3.56 -3.82 -15.35
C THR A 63 -3.28 -2.33 -15.14
N MET A 64 -2.07 -1.96 -14.72
CA MET A 64 -1.64 -0.55 -14.60
C MET A 64 -1.64 0.21 -15.93
N LYS A 65 -1.51 -0.47 -17.06
CA LYS A 65 -1.52 0.17 -18.40
C LYS A 65 -2.93 0.37 -18.97
N THR A 66 -3.97 -0.02 -18.24
CA THR A 66 -5.37 0.12 -18.64
C THR A 66 -5.91 1.47 -18.13
N PRO A 67 -6.09 2.51 -19.01
CA PRO A 67 -6.42 3.87 -18.55
C PRO A 67 -7.71 3.96 -17.75
N ASP A 68 -8.78 3.31 -18.21
CA ASP A 68 -10.08 3.35 -17.55
C ASP A 68 -10.04 2.73 -16.14
N ALA A 69 -9.28 1.65 -15.97
CA ALA A 69 -9.11 0.99 -14.67
C ALA A 69 -8.26 1.82 -13.70
N LEU A 70 -7.33 2.63 -14.20
CA LEU A 70 -6.58 3.60 -13.39
C LEU A 70 -7.48 4.75 -12.94
N LEU A 71 -8.25 5.33 -13.86
CA LEU A 71 -9.12 6.48 -13.57
C LEU A 71 -10.17 6.16 -12.51
N ASN A 72 -10.79 4.99 -12.58
CA ASN A 72 -11.83 4.58 -11.62
C ASN A 72 -11.29 3.89 -10.37
N GLY A 73 -9.96 3.77 -10.22
CA GLY A 73 -9.29 3.14 -9.08
C GLY A 73 -9.31 1.62 -9.05
N ALA A 74 -9.94 0.95 -10.01
CA ALA A 74 -10.04 -0.51 -10.02
C ALA A 74 -8.67 -1.19 -10.19
N ALA A 75 -7.80 -0.65 -11.04
CA ALA A 75 -6.45 -1.16 -11.21
C ALA A 75 -5.65 -1.13 -9.90
N THR A 76 -5.71 -0.02 -9.18
CA THR A 76 -5.03 0.13 -7.88
C THR A 76 -5.52 -0.93 -6.88
N VAL A 77 -6.83 -1.16 -6.81
CA VAL A 77 -7.43 -2.17 -5.92
C VAL A 77 -6.94 -3.58 -6.26
N GLU A 78 -6.89 -3.95 -7.55
CA GLU A 78 -6.40 -5.26 -7.98
C GLU A 78 -4.91 -5.45 -7.64
N ILE A 79 -4.10 -4.42 -7.88
CA ILE A 79 -2.67 -4.43 -7.60
C ILE A 79 -2.40 -4.54 -6.09
N VAL A 80 -3.12 -3.77 -5.27
CA VAL A 80 -2.99 -3.85 -3.81
C VAL A 80 -3.38 -5.24 -3.31
N LYS A 81 -4.48 -5.83 -3.78
CA LYS A 81 -4.86 -7.22 -3.46
C LYS A 81 -3.79 -8.24 -3.84
N SER A 82 -3.18 -8.06 -5.01
CA SER A 82 -2.12 -8.96 -5.49
C SER A 82 -0.84 -8.82 -4.70
N CYS A 83 -0.43 -7.59 -4.38
CA CYS A 83 0.87 -7.28 -3.79
C CYS A 83 0.87 -7.22 -2.27
N VAL A 84 -0.28 -6.94 -1.63
CA VAL A 84 -0.43 -6.87 -0.17
C VAL A 84 -1.65 -7.70 0.26
N PRO A 85 -1.54 -9.04 0.28
CA PRO A 85 -2.69 -9.93 0.56
C PRO A 85 -3.33 -9.72 1.93
N SER A 86 -2.62 -9.11 2.87
CA SER A 86 -3.15 -8.74 4.18
C SER A 86 -4.29 -7.71 4.10
N ILE A 87 -4.35 -6.94 3.01
CA ILE A 87 -5.45 -6.00 2.75
C ILE A 87 -6.51 -6.70 1.91
N ILE A 88 -7.54 -7.22 2.57
CA ILE A 88 -8.60 -8.02 1.95
C ILE A 88 -9.49 -7.14 1.07
N ASN A 89 -9.85 -5.96 1.56
CA ASN A 89 -10.69 -5.01 0.85
C ASN A 89 -10.02 -3.64 0.69
N PRO A 90 -9.22 -3.41 -0.39
CA PRO A 90 -8.56 -2.13 -0.61
C PRO A 90 -9.51 -0.94 -0.82
N TRP A 91 -10.76 -1.15 -1.22
CA TRP A 91 -11.74 -0.07 -1.29
C TRP A 91 -12.06 0.57 0.07
N ALA A 92 -11.98 -0.23 1.14
CA ALA A 92 -12.18 0.22 2.52
C ALA A 92 -10.88 0.72 3.18
N MET A 93 -9.75 0.70 2.47
CA MET A 93 -8.46 1.16 2.95
C MET A 93 -8.48 2.67 3.21
N PRO A 94 -7.94 3.15 4.35
CA PRO A 94 -7.75 4.56 4.59
C PRO A 94 -6.81 5.19 3.55
N SER A 95 -7.16 6.38 3.04
CA SER A 95 -6.37 7.07 2.02
C SER A 95 -4.94 7.41 2.46
N ILE A 96 -4.71 7.55 3.76
CA ILE A 96 -3.37 7.82 4.33
C ILE A 96 -2.40 6.64 4.16
N ASP A 97 -2.92 5.42 3.97
CA ASP A 97 -2.07 4.23 3.76
C ASP A 97 -1.74 4.01 2.28
N LEU A 98 -2.50 4.62 1.38
CA LEU A 98 -2.37 4.39 -0.06
C LEU A 98 -0.96 4.70 -0.58
N ASP A 99 -0.43 5.87 -0.25
CA ASP A 99 0.88 6.30 -0.74
C ASP A 99 2.00 5.39 -0.23
N ALA A 100 1.96 5.02 1.06
CA ALA A 100 2.93 4.10 1.66
C ALA A 100 2.91 2.73 0.97
N ILE A 101 1.71 2.20 0.69
CA ILE A 101 1.53 0.91 0.01
C ILE A 101 2.03 0.98 -1.43
N LEU A 102 1.71 2.03 -2.19
CA LEU A 102 2.16 2.18 -3.57
C LEU A 102 3.69 2.33 -3.66
N ILE A 103 4.30 3.10 -2.76
CA ILE A 103 5.77 3.22 -2.66
C ILE A 103 6.39 1.87 -2.33
N ALA A 104 5.82 1.11 -1.38
CA ALA A 104 6.32 -0.20 -1.01
C ALA A 104 6.22 -1.22 -2.16
N ILE A 105 5.12 -1.22 -2.91
CA ILE A 105 4.95 -2.05 -4.12
C ILE A 105 5.98 -1.66 -5.18
N ARG A 106 6.24 -0.35 -5.36
CA ARG A 106 7.25 0.16 -6.28
C ARG A 106 8.66 -0.31 -5.87
N ILE A 107 9.01 -0.23 -4.57
CA ILE A 107 10.28 -0.74 -4.03
C ILE A 107 10.38 -2.24 -4.26
N ALA A 108 9.35 -3.01 -3.95
CA ALA A 108 9.33 -4.46 -4.10
C ALA A 108 9.52 -4.92 -5.56
N THR A 109 9.04 -4.12 -6.53
CA THR A 109 9.04 -4.47 -7.96
C THR A 109 10.30 -4.01 -8.67
N TYR A 110 10.73 -2.76 -8.44
CA TYR A 110 11.78 -2.10 -9.24
C TYR A 110 13.00 -1.64 -8.41
N GLY A 111 12.96 -1.83 -7.08
CA GLY A 111 14.04 -1.43 -6.18
C GLY A 111 13.81 -0.06 -5.51
N GLU A 112 14.75 0.29 -4.64
CA GLU A 112 14.61 1.40 -3.68
C GLU A 112 14.86 2.78 -4.30
N THR A 113 15.52 2.83 -5.45
CA THR A 113 15.91 4.08 -6.10
C THR A 113 14.99 4.39 -7.28
N MET A 114 14.57 5.65 -7.40
CA MET A 114 13.81 6.15 -8.53
C MET A 114 14.49 7.39 -9.11
N GLU A 115 14.74 7.36 -10.42
CA GLU A 115 15.21 8.53 -11.15
C GLU A 115 14.02 9.36 -11.62
N VAL A 116 14.07 10.66 -11.34
CA VAL A 116 13.04 11.64 -11.73
C VAL A 116 13.69 12.69 -12.60
N GLU A 117 13.24 12.80 -13.83
CA GLU A 117 13.64 13.84 -14.76
C GLU A 117 12.71 15.06 -14.61
N THR A 118 13.30 16.22 -14.48
CA THR A 118 12.55 17.49 -14.38
C THR A 118 13.30 18.60 -15.09
N LYS A 119 12.57 19.63 -15.50
CA LYS A 119 13.15 20.84 -16.11
C LYS A 119 13.37 21.91 -15.05
N THR A 120 14.55 22.49 -15.06
CA THR A 120 14.87 23.64 -14.20
C THR A 120 13.95 24.81 -14.57
N PRO A 121 13.18 25.39 -13.65
CA PRO A 121 12.19 26.44 -13.97
C PRO A 121 12.76 27.68 -14.61
N ILE A 122 14.06 28.00 -14.32
CA ILE A 122 14.71 29.23 -14.77
C ILE A 122 15.48 29.02 -16.09
N THR A 123 16.21 27.91 -16.23
CA THR A 123 17.10 27.66 -17.38
C THR A 123 16.49 26.73 -18.42
N GLY A 124 15.42 26.00 -18.09
CA GLY A 124 14.80 24.99 -18.96
C GLY A 124 15.65 23.74 -19.18
N GLU A 125 16.78 23.61 -18.49
CA GLU A 125 17.66 22.44 -18.59
C GLU A 125 17.06 21.21 -17.97
N ASP A 126 17.20 20.07 -18.62
CA ASP A 126 16.80 18.77 -18.06
C ASP A 126 17.77 18.35 -16.95
N ARG A 127 17.22 17.99 -15.80
CA ARG A 127 17.98 17.46 -14.67
C ARG A 127 17.36 16.15 -14.17
N THR A 128 18.22 15.19 -13.88
CA THR A 128 17.83 13.92 -13.28
C THR A 128 18.18 13.94 -11.79
N PHE A 129 17.21 13.59 -10.95
CA PHE A 129 17.39 13.43 -9.51
C PHE A 129 17.13 11.97 -9.14
N SER A 130 18.00 11.44 -8.29
CA SER A 130 17.82 10.12 -7.69
C SER A 130 17.07 10.28 -6.37
N VAL A 131 15.92 9.63 -6.24
CA VAL A 131 15.07 9.63 -5.05
C VAL A 131 15.17 8.27 -4.36
N ASP A 132 15.54 8.28 -3.08
CA ASP A 132 15.50 7.11 -2.22
C ASP A 132 14.07 6.92 -1.67
N LEU A 133 13.37 5.91 -2.20
CA LEU A 133 11.98 5.61 -1.86
C LEU A 133 11.85 5.07 -0.44
N ARG A 134 12.88 4.44 0.12
CA ARG A 134 12.86 3.95 1.49
C ARG A 134 12.85 5.09 2.51
N GLN A 135 13.65 6.13 2.26
CA GLN A 135 13.61 7.33 3.08
C GLN A 135 12.26 8.05 3.01
N LEU A 136 11.65 8.06 1.82
CA LEU A 136 10.31 8.63 1.63
C LEU A 136 9.26 7.83 2.40
N LEU A 137 9.27 6.50 2.29
CA LEU A 137 8.38 5.60 3.01
C LEU A 137 8.49 5.79 4.52
N ASN A 138 9.70 5.85 5.05
CA ASN A 138 9.94 6.06 6.48
C ASN A 138 9.34 7.38 6.97
N LYS A 139 9.40 8.46 6.19
CA LYS A 139 8.79 9.75 6.55
C LYS A 139 7.27 9.70 6.63
N LEU A 140 6.61 8.88 5.79
CA LEU A 140 5.16 8.72 5.81
C LEU A 140 4.67 7.98 7.06
N VAL A 141 5.47 7.04 7.58
CA VAL A 141 5.09 6.17 8.71
C VAL A 141 5.33 6.84 10.07
N VAL A 142 6.26 7.80 10.17
CA VAL A 142 6.67 8.42 11.44
C VAL A 142 5.57 9.23 12.11
N ASN A 143 4.68 9.86 11.34
CA ASN A 143 3.66 10.76 11.88
C ASN A 143 2.41 9.97 12.29
N GLU A 144 2.01 10.10 13.57
CA GLU A 144 0.75 9.52 14.01
C GLU A 144 -0.43 10.38 13.57
N TYR A 145 -1.47 9.74 13.04
CA TYR A 145 -2.70 10.41 12.64
C TYR A 145 -3.48 10.89 13.87
N VAL A 146 -3.72 12.20 13.94
CA VAL A 146 -4.52 12.81 15.01
C VAL A 146 -5.98 12.78 14.61
N SER A 147 -6.79 11.99 15.31
CA SER A 147 -8.21 11.79 15.00
C SER A 147 -9.15 12.73 15.74
N ALA A 148 -8.67 13.47 16.73
CA ALA A 148 -9.49 14.37 17.52
C ALA A 148 -8.77 15.69 17.80
N PHE A 149 -9.47 16.78 17.59
CA PHE A 149 -9.01 18.14 17.89
C PHE A 149 -9.99 18.77 18.87
N THR A 150 -9.50 19.22 20.03
CA THR A 150 -10.31 19.89 21.04
C THR A 150 -9.99 21.38 21.06
N THR A 151 -11.02 22.20 20.89
CA THR A 151 -10.99 23.63 21.14
C THR A 151 -11.69 23.93 22.48
N SER A 152 -11.77 25.24 22.89
CA SER A 152 -12.43 25.62 24.12
C SER A 152 -13.90 25.15 24.23
N ASP A 153 -14.60 25.04 23.11
CA ASP A 153 -16.05 24.85 23.08
C ASP A 153 -16.53 23.55 22.41
N MET A 154 -15.62 22.88 21.66
CA MET A 154 -16.00 21.66 20.94
C MET A 154 -14.83 20.70 20.74
N THR A 155 -15.16 19.42 20.59
CA THR A 155 -14.24 18.38 20.12
C THR A 155 -14.64 17.94 18.72
N ILE A 156 -13.73 18.08 17.76
CA ILE A 156 -13.92 17.70 16.36
C ILE A 156 -13.22 16.36 16.14
N ASN A 157 -13.99 15.33 15.83
CA ASN A 157 -13.44 14.03 15.43
C ASN A 157 -13.34 13.97 13.91
N VAL A 158 -12.17 13.58 13.42
CA VAL A 158 -11.88 13.41 12.00
C VAL A 158 -11.39 11.99 11.72
N ARG A 159 -11.71 11.49 10.55
CA ARG A 159 -11.17 10.22 10.03
C ARG A 159 -10.62 10.42 8.63
N PRO A 160 -9.64 9.63 8.20
CA PRO A 160 -9.23 9.63 6.81
C PRO A 160 -10.39 9.11 5.94
N LEU A 161 -10.49 9.61 4.71
CA LEU A 161 -11.38 9.05 3.71
C LEU A 161 -10.94 7.62 3.40
N THR A 162 -11.89 6.76 3.07
CA THR A 162 -11.57 5.47 2.45
C THR A 162 -11.11 5.69 1.00
N TYR A 163 -10.39 4.73 0.43
CA TYR A 163 -9.95 4.82 -0.96
C TYR A 163 -11.14 4.97 -1.93
N ARG A 164 -12.27 4.34 -1.63
CA ARG A 164 -13.52 4.52 -2.39
C ARG A 164 -14.03 5.95 -2.32
N GLU A 165 -14.17 6.50 -1.13
CA GLU A 165 -14.64 7.89 -0.94
C GLU A 165 -13.72 8.89 -1.63
N PHE A 166 -12.41 8.66 -1.56
CA PHE A 166 -11.40 9.49 -2.24
C PHE A 166 -11.55 9.42 -3.77
N THR A 167 -11.68 8.22 -4.33
CA THR A 167 -11.85 8.00 -5.78
C THR A 167 -13.16 8.62 -6.28
N ASP A 168 -14.26 8.41 -5.57
CA ASP A 168 -15.58 8.96 -5.93
C ASP A 168 -15.57 10.50 -5.90
N ALA A 169 -14.89 11.12 -4.92
CA ALA A 169 -14.72 12.57 -4.85
C ALA A 169 -13.89 13.10 -6.02
N SER A 170 -12.78 12.42 -6.36
CA SER A 170 -11.90 12.79 -7.46
C SER A 170 -12.62 12.72 -8.81
N LEU A 171 -13.38 11.66 -9.06
CA LEU A 171 -14.16 11.50 -10.28
C LEU A 171 -15.24 12.58 -10.45
N LYS A 172 -15.95 12.92 -9.37
CA LYS A 172 -16.93 14.02 -9.39
C LYS A 172 -16.28 15.36 -9.75
N THR A 173 -15.09 15.64 -9.19
CA THR A 173 -14.37 16.88 -9.49
C THR A 173 -13.96 16.96 -10.96
N LEU A 174 -13.51 15.84 -11.56
CA LEU A 174 -13.14 15.78 -12.98
C LEU A 174 -14.33 15.97 -13.93
N CYS A 175 -15.55 15.60 -13.53
CA CYS A 175 -16.74 15.79 -14.34
C CYS A 175 -17.24 17.25 -14.38
N PHE A 176 -16.71 18.15 -13.56
CA PHE A 176 -17.06 19.57 -13.50
C PHE A 176 -16.05 20.48 -14.22
N LEU A 177 -14.98 19.93 -14.77
CA LEU A 177 -13.97 20.63 -15.59
C LEU A 177 -14.17 20.34 -17.08
#